data_4a7483b4ee8de50539a3ad2889078718
#
_entry.id   4a7483b4ee8de50539a3ad2889078718
#
_cell.length_a   1.000
_cell.length_b   1.000
_cell.length_c   1.000
_cell.angle_alpha   90.00
_cell.angle_beta   90.00
_cell.angle_gamma   90.00
#
_symmetry.space_group_name_H-M   'P 1'
#
loop_
_entity.id
_entity.type
_entity.pdbx_description
1 polymer ?
#
loop_
_entity_poly.entity_id
_entity_poly.type
_entity_poly.pdbx_seq_one_letter_code
_entity_poly.pdbx_strand_id
1 'polypeptide(L)'
;MKPLADYLVVDFSQFLSGPSASLRLADLGARVVKVEKPGTGVICRSLYTSDVVMNGESSVFHAINRNKESFTADLKKEEDANLVKKLIAKADVMIHNFRPGVMERLGLNFEEVIKINPSIVYAEISGYGTAGPWRDRPGQDLLLQSLTGLTWLSGNAADGPVPMGLSIVDMLAGANLVQGILACLLGRSTTNQGALVQVSMIESAYDFQFEAITTFYKDGGLLPQRTKVNNAHAYLGAPYGIYETQDGYLALAMGAIPVLGKLLGCEALEAYILVADAFDRRDEIKNVLAKHLEKGSTQHWLAILEPADIWCADVLTWDRLLKHEGFTSLDMLQDVAMKDGFQYKTTRCPIRIDGERLYSTIGSPALGQDNETILKELTEK
;
A
#
# COMPACT_ATOMS: atom_id res chain seq x y z
N MET A 1 -12.54 -5.95 19.34
CA MET A 1 -12.38 -7.38 18.94
C MET A 1 -11.17 -7.53 18.03
N LYS A 2 -10.37 -8.59 18.18
CA LYS A 2 -9.25 -8.92 17.28
C LYS A 2 -9.59 -10.21 16.53
N PRO A 3 -10.13 -10.13 15.31
CA PRO A 3 -10.73 -11.28 14.63
C PRO A 3 -9.73 -12.39 14.28
N LEU A 4 -8.43 -12.10 14.26
CA LEU A 4 -7.39 -13.09 13.96
C LEU A 4 -6.55 -13.50 15.20
N ALA A 5 -7.07 -13.33 16.44
CA ALA A 5 -6.31 -13.56 17.67
C ALA A 5 -5.79 -15.01 17.81
N ASP A 6 -6.51 -15.99 17.24
CA ASP A 6 -6.17 -17.41 17.34
C ASP A 6 -5.32 -17.90 16.15
N TYR A 7 -4.91 -17.00 15.24
CA TYR A 7 -4.16 -17.36 14.04
C TYR A 7 -2.66 -17.09 14.19
N LEU A 8 -1.84 -18.06 13.75
CA LEU A 8 -0.39 -17.97 13.68
C LEU A 8 0.07 -17.80 12.23
N VAL A 9 0.83 -16.75 11.99
CA VAL A 9 1.44 -16.42 10.69
C VAL A 9 2.96 -16.57 10.77
N VAL A 10 3.55 -17.34 9.87
CA VAL A 10 5.00 -17.43 9.69
C VAL A 10 5.42 -16.58 8.51
N ASP A 11 6.19 -15.53 8.76
CA ASP A 11 6.55 -14.48 7.79
C ASP A 11 8.04 -14.60 7.40
N PHE A 12 8.32 -15.04 6.17
CA PHE A 12 9.66 -15.07 5.57
C PHE A 12 9.92 -13.88 4.67
N SER A 13 8.94 -13.00 4.50
CA SER A 13 8.98 -11.94 3.50
C SER A 13 10.04 -10.88 3.81
N GLN A 14 10.50 -10.21 2.74
CA GLN A 14 11.52 -9.16 2.78
C GLN A 14 10.99 -7.88 2.11
N PHE A 15 11.74 -6.81 2.21
CA PHE A 15 11.38 -5.50 1.66
C PHE A 15 10.05 -4.97 2.23
N LEU A 16 9.07 -4.66 1.38
CA LEU A 16 7.85 -3.93 1.75
C LEU A 16 6.56 -4.74 1.53
N SER A 17 6.36 -5.35 0.35
CA SER A 17 5.08 -5.98 -0.04
C SER A 17 4.59 -7.06 0.92
N GLY A 18 5.39 -8.10 1.13
CA GLY A 18 5.05 -9.19 2.06
C GLY A 18 4.98 -8.72 3.52
N PRO A 19 5.99 -7.97 4.02
CA PRO A 19 5.94 -7.44 5.38
C PRO A 19 4.75 -6.52 5.67
N SER A 20 4.24 -5.77 4.69
CA SER A 20 3.02 -4.96 4.84
C SER A 20 1.77 -5.84 4.96
N ALA A 21 1.73 -6.96 4.24
CA ALA A 21 0.64 -7.93 4.36
C ALA A 21 0.63 -8.58 5.75
N SER A 22 1.76 -9.10 6.22
CA SER A 22 1.86 -9.72 7.55
C SER A 22 1.63 -8.70 8.68
N LEU A 23 2.03 -7.42 8.50
CA LEU A 23 1.68 -6.35 9.43
C LEU A 23 0.16 -6.16 9.53
N ARG A 24 -0.55 -6.19 8.40
CA ARG A 24 -2.01 -6.03 8.42
C ARG A 24 -2.69 -7.20 9.14
N LEU A 25 -2.18 -8.42 8.98
CA LEU A 25 -2.68 -9.57 9.74
C LEU A 25 -2.40 -9.41 11.25
N ALA A 26 -1.21 -8.91 11.62
CA ALA A 26 -0.88 -8.58 13.01
C ALA A 26 -1.79 -7.49 13.59
N ASP A 27 -2.12 -6.46 12.82
CA ASP A 27 -3.07 -5.41 13.22
C ASP A 27 -4.47 -5.98 13.49
N LEU A 28 -4.88 -6.98 12.70
CA LEU A 28 -6.16 -7.69 12.87
C LEU A 28 -6.12 -8.71 14.01
N GLY A 29 -4.97 -8.91 14.65
CA GLY A 29 -4.80 -9.70 15.85
C GLY A 29 -3.98 -10.97 15.71
N ALA A 30 -3.59 -11.39 14.50
CA ALA A 30 -2.78 -12.58 14.32
C ALA A 30 -1.43 -12.45 15.02
N ARG A 31 -0.95 -13.56 15.59
CA ARG A 31 0.43 -13.71 16.03
C ARG A 31 1.30 -13.87 14.79
N VAL A 32 2.28 -13.00 14.59
CA VAL A 32 3.16 -13.03 13.43
C VAL A 32 4.59 -13.29 13.88
N VAL A 33 5.13 -14.44 13.48
CA VAL A 33 6.54 -14.80 13.70
C VAL A 33 7.32 -14.56 12.42
N LYS A 34 8.17 -13.55 12.45
CA LYS A 34 9.09 -13.24 11.36
C LYS A 34 10.34 -14.09 11.46
N VAL A 35 10.57 -14.93 10.45
CA VAL A 35 11.77 -15.77 10.36
C VAL A 35 12.86 -14.99 9.65
N GLU A 36 14.01 -14.86 10.32
CA GLU A 36 15.10 -14.00 9.87
C GLU A 36 16.45 -14.78 9.87
N LYS A 37 17.38 -14.31 9.04
CA LYS A 37 18.73 -14.89 9.02
C LYS A 37 19.49 -14.49 10.30
N PRO A 38 20.15 -15.44 10.99
CA PRO A 38 20.99 -15.10 12.16
C PRO A 38 22.06 -14.05 11.82
N GLY A 39 22.29 -13.13 12.74
CA GLY A 39 23.33 -12.10 12.68
C GLY A 39 23.02 -10.91 11.77
N THR A 40 22.28 -11.08 10.67
CA THR A 40 22.00 -9.98 9.72
C THR A 40 20.53 -9.60 9.64
N GLY A 41 19.63 -10.49 9.99
CA GLY A 41 18.19 -10.29 9.82
C GLY A 41 17.78 -10.21 8.35
N VAL A 42 16.61 -9.60 8.12
CA VAL A 42 16.12 -9.26 6.78
C VAL A 42 16.76 -7.96 6.30
N ILE A 43 16.84 -7.80 4.96
CA ILE A 43 17.48 -6.63 4.32
C ILE A 43 16.90 -5.30 4.76
N CYS A 44 15.61 -5.27 5.09
CA CYS A 44 14.94 -4.04 5.55
C CYS A 44 15.52 -3.46 6.84
N ARG A 45 16.22 -4.23 7.68
CA ARG A 45 16.87 -3.69 8.88
C ARG A 45 17.95 -2.66 8.53
N SER A 46 18.57 -2.80 7.35
CA SER A 46 19.65 -1.92 6.86
C SER A 46 19.27 -1.11 5.61
N LEU A 47 18.03 -1.17 5.15
CA LEU A 47 17.54 -0.39 4.00
C LEU A 47 17.06 0.97 4.45
N TYR A 48 17.93 1.95 4.44
CA TYR A 48 17.63 3.30 4.92
C TYR A 48 16.94 4.16 3.87
N THR A 49 15.95 4.95 4.31
CA THR A 49 15.37 6.05 3.55
C THR A 49 15.87 7.37 4.16
N SER A 50 16.48 8.23 3.33
CA SER A 50 17.02 9.53 3.77
C SER A 50 18.00 9.43 4.96
N ASP A 51 18.75 8.33 5.09
CA ASP A 51 19.68 8.07 6.20
C ASP A 51 19.06 8.16 7.61
N VAL A 52 17.74 8.02 7.71
CA VAL A 52 17.05 8.05 9.00
C VAL A 52 17.21 6.70 9.69
N VAL A 53 18.02 6.71 10.74
CA VAL A 53 18.27 5.56 11.62
C VAL A 53 17.39 5.69 12.86
N MET A 54 16.67 4.66 13.21
CA MET A 54 15.85 4.55 14.40
C MET A 54 16.34 3.37 15.23
N ASN A 55 16.82 3.62 16.43
CA ASN A 55 17.34 2.58 17.33
C ASN A 55 18.36 1.62 16.67
N GLY A 56 19.26 2.16 15.83
CA GLY A 56 20.28 1.37 15.13
C GLY A 56 19.82 0.64 13.85
N GLU A 57 18.55 0.76 13.48
CA GLU A 57 17.96 0.09 12.33
C GLU A 57 17.19 1.09 11.43
N SER A 58 16.74 0.61 10.27
CA SER A 58 15.98 1.41 9.31
C SER A 58 14.59 1.78 9.82
N SER A 59 14.18 3.02 9.62
CA SER A 59 12.81 3.48 9.85
C SER A 59 11.77 2.66 9.07
N VAL A 60 12.12 2.16 7.88
CA VAL A 60 11.26 1.27 7.08
C VAL A 60 11.01 -0.04 7.81
N PHE A 61 12.05 -0.64 8.42
CA PHE A 61 11.88 -1.87 9.19
C PHE A 61 10.89 -1.67 10.34
N HIS A 62 11.05 -0.59 11.10
CA HIS A 62 10.16 -0.28 12.22
C HIS A 62 8.72 -0.03 11.79
N ALA A 63 8.51 0.66 10.66
CA ALA A 63 7.18 0.98 10.15
C ALA A 63 6.35 -0.27 9.80
N ILE A 64 7.00 -1.31 9.24
CA ILE A 64 6.31 -2.49 8.67
C ILE A 64 6.42 -3.76 9.52
N ASN A 65 7.19 -3.74 10.62
CA ASN A 65 7.38 -4.93 11.47
C ASN A 65 6.97 -4.73 12.93
N ARG A 66 6.27 -3.65 13.26
CA ARG A 66 5.64 -3.51 14.58
C ARG A 66 4.65 -4.67 14.84
N ASN A 67 4.49 -5.02 16.09
CA ASN A 67 3.56 -6.08 16.54
C ASN A 67 3.87 -7.47 15.97
N LYS A 68 5.15 -7.72 15.62
CA LYS A 68 5.64 -9.05 15.22
C LYS A 68 6.65 -9.58 16.22
N GLU A 69 6.88 -10.88 16.19
CA GLU A 69 7.97 -11.58 16.88
C GLU A 69 9.11 -11.85 15.92
N SER A 70 10.36 -11.87 16.39
CA SER A 70 11.54 -12.21 15.58
C SER A 70 12.13 -13.54 16.02
N PHE A 71 12.20 -14.49 15.09
CA PHE A 71 12.83 -15.77 15.23
C PHE A 71 13.96 -15.92 14.21
N THR A 72 15.19 -16.19 14.67
CA THR A 72 16.33 -16.35 13.76
C THR A 72 16.57 -17.83 13.44
N ALA A 73 16.67 -18.13 12.14
CA ALA A 73 17.00 -19.48 11.64
C ALA A 73 17.81 -19.37 10.35
N ASP A 74 18.90 -20.13 10.27
CA ASP A 74 19.66 -20.35 9.04
C ASP A 74 19.06 -21.54 8.28
N LEU A 75 18.17 -21.26 7.33
CA LEU A 75 17.46 -22.28 6.55
C LEU A 75 18.37 -23.20 5.74
N LYS A 76 19.68 -22.94 5.70
CA LYS A 76 20.69 -23.83 5.12
C LYS A 76 21.21 -24.87 6.10
N LYS A 77 20.96 -24.69 7.39
CA LYS A 77 21.29 -25.64 8.44
C LYS A 77 20.12 -26.56 8.73
N GLU A 78 20.34 -27.85 8.71
CA GLU A 78 19.27 -28.82 8.87
C GLU A 78 18.54 -28.69 10.23
N GLU A 79 19.27 -28.40 11.30
CA GLU A 79 18.71 -28.21 12.64
C GLU A 79 17.71 -27.03 12.64
N ASP A 80 18.12 -25.89 12.11
CA ASP A 80 17.27 -24.67 12.05
C ASP A 80 16.08 -24.88 11.10
N ALA A 81 16.30 -25.51 9.93
CA ALA A 81 15.25 -25.87 9.00
C ALA A 81 14.21 -26.80 9.63
N ASN A 82 14.60 -27.74 10.46
CA ASN A 82 13.69 -28.62 11.17
C ASN A 82 12.87 -27.86 12.24
N LEU A 83 13.46 -26.89 12.93
CA LEU A 83 12.73 -26.03 13.86
C LEU A 83 11.67 -25.19 13.11
N VAL A 84 12.05 -24.62 11.96
CA VAL A 84 11.11 -23.87 11.11
C VAL A 84 9.98 -24.75 10.59
N LYS A 85 10.24 -26.01 10.21
CA LYS A 85 9.19 -26.97 9.82
C LYS A 85 8.23 -27.27 10.97
N LYS A 86 8.71 -27.35 12.21
CA LYS A 86 7.83 -27.49 13.39
C LYS A 86 6.96 -26.26 13.62
N LEU A 87 7.50 -25.06 13.35
CA LEU A 87 6.73 -23.82 13.42
C LEU A 87 5.63 -23.79 12.35
N ILE A 88 5.97 -24.16 11.11
CA ILE A 88 5.03 -24.27 9.98
C ILE A 88 3.92 -25.30 10.28
N ALA A 89 4.23 -26.41 10.95
CA ALA A 89 3.24 -27.41 11.34
C ALA A 89 2.14 -26.87 12.27
N LYS A 90 2.43 -25.79 13.00
CA LYS A 90 1.48 -25.13 13.91
C LYS A 90 0.83 -23.87 13.27
N ALA A 91 1.34 -23.42 12.12
CA ALA A 91 0.92 -22.15 11.51
C ALA A 91 -0.38 -22.28 10.72
N ASP A 92 -1.15 -21.20 10.70
CA ASP A 92 -2.33 -21.05 9.86
C ASP A 92 -1.98 -20.48 8.50
N VAL A 93 -0.98 -19.60 8.47
CA VAL A 93 -0.55 -18.88 7.26
C VAL A 93 0.98 -18.88 7.19
N MET A 94 1.51 -19.08 6.00
CA MET A 94 2.92 -18.86 5.68
C MET A 94 3.02 -17.82 4.57
N ILE A 95 3.89 -16.82 4.75
CA ILE A 95 4.06 -15.74 3.78
C ILE A 95 5.52 -15.64 3.33
N HIS A 96 5.76 -15.50 2.03
CA HIS A 96 7.06 -15.13 1.50
C HIS A 96 6.92 -14.28 0.22
N ASN A 97 8.02 -13.59 -0.14
CA ASN A 97 8.15 -12.87 -1.41
C ASN A 97 9.53 -13.10 -2.04
N PHE A 98 10.05 -14.31 -1.89
CA PHE A 98 11.29 -14.69 -2.55
C PHE A 98 11.09 -14.89 -4.05
N ARG A 99 12.20 -14.73 -4.79
CA ARG A 99 12.20 -15.02 -6.23
C ARG A 99 11.84 -16.49 -6.49
N PRO A 100 11.23 -16.80 -7.64
CA PRO A 100 10.94 -18.19 -8.03
C PRO A 100 12.16 -19.11 -7.88
N GLY A 101 11.95 -20.32 -7.41
CA GLY A 101 12.98 -21.32 -7.19
C GLY A 101 13.74 -21.23 -5.86
N VAL A 102 13.51 -20.20 -5.05
CA VAL A 102 14.17 -20.08 -3.74
C VAL A 102 13.58 -21.05 -2.73
N MET A 103 12.25 -21.08 -2.62
CA MET A 103 11.55 -21.93 -1.65
C MET A 103 11.67 -23.42 -2.02
N GLU A 104 11.74 -23.75 -3.30
CA GLU A 104 12.02 -25.10 -3.79
C GLU A 104 13.41 -25.59 -3.32
N ARG A 105 14.43 -24.74 -3.44
CA ARG A 105 15.80 -25.08 -2.98
C ARG A 105 15.91 -25.24 -1.46
N LEU A 106 15.00 -24.61 -0.72
CA LEU A 106 14.93 -24.70 0.74
C LEU A 106 14.03 -25.85 1.21
N GLY A 107 13.33 -26.55 0.30
CA GLY A 107 12.34 -27.57 0.65
C GLY A 107 11.15 -27.01 1.43
N LEU A 108 10.78 -25.76 1.13
CA LEU A 108 9.70 -25.00 1.75
C LEU A 108 8.70 -24.44 0.71
N ASN A 109 8.69 -25.00 -0.51
CA ASN A 109 7.67 -24.73 -1.51
C ASN A 109 6.30 -25.31 -1.09
N PHE A 110 5.25 -24.93 -1.75
CA PHE A 110 3.88 -25.31 -1.40
C PHE A 110 3.71 -26.82 -1.29
N GLU A 111 4.23 -27.59 -2.26
CA GLU A 111 4.11 -29.06 -2.31
C GLU A 111 4.78 -29.76 -1.12
N GLU A 112 5.85 -29.20 -0.57
CA GLU A 112 6.52 -29.74 0.62
C GLU A 112 5.86 -29.27 1.91
N VAL A 113 5.42 -28.00 1.96
CA VAL A 113 4.78 -27.42 3.14
C VAL A 113 3.43 -28.05 3.41
N ILE A 114 2.62 -28.34 2.36
CA ILE A 114 1.30 -28.96 2.55
C ILE A 114 1.38 -30.40 3.07
N LYS A 115 2.52 -31.08 2.88
CA LYS A 115 2.78 -32.41 3.51
C LYS A 115 3.01 -32.29 5.02
N ILE A 116 3.55 -31.13 5.47
CA ILE A 116 3.78 -30.85 6.89
C ILE A 116 2.48 -30.36 7.54
N ASN A 117 1.75 -29.48 6.86
CA ASN A 117 0.52 -28.88 7.35
C ASN A 117 -0.52 -28.77 6.23
N PRO A 118 -1.42 -29.76 6.07
CA PRO A 118 -2.40 -29.79 5.01
C PRO A 118 -3.45 -28.66 5.05
N SER A 119 -3.55 -27.97 6.19
CA SER A 119 -4.52 -26.89 6.39
C SER A 119 -3.93 -25.47 6.25
N ILE A 120 -2.63 -25.37 5.95
CA ILE A 120 -1.97 -24.06 5.87
C ILE A 120 -2.39 -23.24 4.65
N VAL A 121 -2.57 -21.95 4.82
CA VAL A 121 -2.66 -20.99 3.71
C VAL A 121 -1.25 -20.55 3.36
N TYR A 122 -0.74 -21.05 2.26
CA TYR A 122 0.57 -20.70 1.72
C TYR A 122 0.41 -19.49 0.80
N ALA A 123 1.04 -18.38 1.13
CA ALA A 123 0.86 -17.10 0.46
C ALA A 123 2.18 -16.55 -0.07
N GLU A 124 2.23 -16.24 -1.36
CA GLU A 124 3.43 -15.75 -2.01
C GLU A 124 3.20 -14.50 -2.84
N ILE A 125 4.17 -13.58 -2.83
CA ILE A 125 4.24 -12.45 -3.74
C ILE A 125 5.45 -12.62 -4.64
N SER A 126 5.21 -12.56 -5.95
CA SER A 126 6.25 -12.49 -6.98
C SER A 126 6.26 -11.13 -7.68
N GLY A 127 7.35 -10.79 -8.37
CA GLY A 127 7.38 -9.58 -9.20
C GLY A 127 6.46 -9.68 -10.42
N TYR A 128 6.51 -10.83 -11.12
CA TYR A 128 5.94 -11.00 -12.45
C TYR A 128 5.10 -12.26 -12.63
N GLY A 129 4.74 -12.94 -11.56
CA GLY A 129 4.07 -14.23 -11.61
C GLY A 129 5.04 -15.40 -11.80
N THR A 130 4.46 -16.59 -12.02
CA THR A 130 5.18 -17.88 -12.05
C THR A 130 5.58 -18.34 -13.46
N ALA A 131 5.14 -17.62 -14.50
CA ALA A 131 5.36 -17.98 -15.90
C ALA A 131 5.71 -16.77 -16.78
N GLY A 132 6.10 -17.03 -18.03
CA GLY A 132 6.36 -16.01 -19.03
C GLY A 132 7.80 -15.43 -18.99
N PRO A 133 8.11 -14.55 -19.94
CA PRO A 133 9.49 -14.06 -20.18
C PRO A 133 10.01 -13.12 -19.08
N TRP A 134 9.16 -12.63 -18.21
CA TRP A 134 9.53 -11.73 -17.12
C TRP A 134 9.74 -12.43 -15.77
N ARG A 135 9.35 -13.71 -15.66
CA ARG A 135 9.34 -14.48 -14.41
C ARG A 135 10.59 -14.28 -13.55
N ASP A 136 11.76 -14.34 -14.15
CA ASP A 136 13.05 -14.34 -13.43
C ASP A 136 13.68 -12.93 -13.33
N ARG A 137 12.99 -11.89 -13.83
CA ARG A 137 13.45 -10.51 -13.71
C ARG A 137 13.36 -10.01 -12.27
N PRO A 138 14.24 -9.08 -11.86
CA PRO A 138 14.12 -8.43 -10.57
C PRO A 138 12.83 -7.59 -10.52
N GLY A 139 11.91 -7.96 -9.63
CA GLY A 139 10.70 -7.19 -9.34
C GLY A 139 11.00 -6.12 -8.30
N GLN A 140 10.70 -4.87 -8.62
CA GLN A 140 10.78 -3.73 -7.71
C GLN A 140 9.73 -2.71 -8.10
N ASP A 141 9.18 -2.00 -7.13
CA ASP A 141 8.05 -1.07 -7.28
C ASP A 141 8.17 -0.16 -8.51
N LEU A 142 9.22 0.66 -8.59
CA LEU A 142 9.43 1.61 -9.69
C LEU A 142 9.47 0.93 -11.07
N LEU A 143 10.07 -0.26 -11.15
CA LEU A 143 10.16 -1.00 -12.42
C LEU A 143 8.76 -1.45 -12.88
N LEU A 144 7.94 -1.85 -11.94
CA LEU A 144 6.57 -2.33 -12.21
C LEU A 144 5.61 -1.17 -12.50
N GLN A 145 5.74 -0.04 -11.81
CA GLN A 145 5.05 1.19 -12.21
C GLN A 145 5.36 1.55 -13.67
N SER A 146 6.63 1.42 -14.07
CA SER A 146 7.08 1.76 -15.42
C SER A 146 6.58 0.78 -16.47
N LEU A 147 6.63 -0.53 -16.19
CA LEU A 147 6.23 -1.57 -17.14
C LEU A 147 4.71 -1.65 -17.34
N THR A 148 3.92 -1.23 -16.37
CA THR A 148 2.45 -1.25 -16.45
C THR A 148 1.85 0.00 -17.07
N GLY A 149 2.67 1.01 -17.40
CA GLY A 149 2.21 2.27 -17.95
C GLY A 149 1.67 3.26 -16.91
N LEU A 150 1.65 2.91 -15.63
CA LEU A 150 1.15 3.76 -14.55
C LEU A 150 1.84 5.13 -14.52
N THR A 151 3.12 5.19 -14.83
CA THR A 151 3.91 6.42 -14.87
C THR A 151 3.47 7.41 -15.97
N TRP A 152 2.72 6.96 -16.97
CA TRP A 152 2.18 7.81 -18.02
C TRP A 152 0.81 8.44 -17.66
N LEU A 153 0.23 8.08 -16.52
CA LEU A 153 -1.06 8.63 -16.08
C LEU A 153 -0.91 9.86 -15.19
N SER A 154 0.28 10.08 -14.62
CA SER A 154 0.60 11.22 -13.74
C SER A 154 1.33 12.34 -14.51
N GLY A 155 1.27 13.57 -13.96
CA GLY A 155 1.88 14.75 -14.57
C GLY A 155 1.07 15.31 -15.75
N ASN A 156 1.53 16.41 -16.32
CA ASN A 156 0.92 17.07 -17.47
C ASN A 156 1.38 16.44 -18.80
N ALA A 157 0.72 16.81 -19.90
CA ALA A 157 1.02 16.25 -21.24
C ALA A 157 2.48 16.46 -21.68
N ALA A 158 3.12 17.57 -21.31
CA ALA A 158 4.50 17.89 -21.64
C ALA A 158 5.52 17.17 -20.73
N ASP A 159 5.08 16.64 -19.59
CA ASP A 159 5.96 15.90 -18.69
C ASP A 159 6.26 14.52 -19.30
N GLY A 160 7.44 13.99 -19.05
CA GLY A 160 7.75 12.59 -19.32
C GLY A 160 6.92 11.63 -18.43
N PRO A 161 7.34 10.37 -18.30
CA PRO A 161 6.74 9.47 -17.31
C PRO A 161 7.01 9.97 -15.90
N VAL A 162 5.96 10.08 -15.09
CA VAL A 162 6.03 10.56 -13.70
C VAL A 162 5.62 9.43 -12.76
N PRO A 163 6.53 8.86 -11.97
CA PRO A 163 6.18 7.82 -11.01
C PRO A 163 5.40 8.39 -9.83
N MET A 164 4.61 7.55 -9.19
CA MET A 164 4.08 7.88 -7.87
C MET A 164 5.23 7.96 -6.86
N GLY A 165 5.23 8.97 -6.02
CA GLY A 165 6.28 9.20 -5.02
C GLY A 165 6.27 8.25 -3.82
N LEU A 166 5.58 7.11 -3.93
CA LEU A 166 5.46 6.06 -2.92
C LEU A 166 5.59 4.69 -3.57
N SER A 167 5.95 3.67 -2.77
CA SER A 167 5.99 2.27 -3.21
C SER A 167 4.57 1.68 -3.31
N ILE A 168 3.79 2.20 -4.23
CA ILE A 168 2.35 1.90 -4.37
C ILE A 168 2.12 0.45 -4.79
N VAL A 169 2.96 -0.10 -5.67
CA VAL A 169 2.82 -1.46 -6.20
C VAL A 169 3.07 -2.50 -5.10
N ASP A 170 4.07 -2.26 -4.24
CA ASP A 170 4.29 -3.08 -3.05
C ASP A 170 3.06 -3.10 -2.13
N MET A 171 2.47 -1.93 -1.89
CA MET A 171 1.30 -1.80 -1.01
C MET A 171 0.05 -2.47 -1.60
N LEU A 172 -0.17 -2.35 -2.91
CA LEU A 172 -1.26 -3.03 -3.61
C LEU A 172 -1.11 -4.55 -3.56
N ALA A 173 0.09 -5.06 -3.87
CA ALA A 173 0.36 -6.49 -3.80
C ALA A 173 0.17 -7.03 -2.38
N GLY A 174 0.64 -6.30 -1.36
CA GLY A 174 0.40 -6.65 0.04
C GLY A 174 -1.08 -6.68 0.42
N ALA A 175 -1.86 -5.70 -0.04
CA ALA A 175 -3.30 -5.65 0.20
C ALA A 175 -4.05 -6.81 -0.48
N ASN A 176 -3.71 -7.11 -1.75
CA ASN A 176 -4.28 -8.23 -2.49
C ASN A 176 -3.94 -9.57 -1.82
N LEU A 177 -2.70 -9.73 -1.31
CA LEU A 177 -2.31 -10.93 -0.59
C LEU A 177 -3.14 -11.13 0.68
N VAL A 178 -3.38 -10.07 1.46
CA VAL A 178 -4.24 -10.13 2.65
C VAL A 178 -5.66 -10.56 2.29
N GLN A 179 -6.24 -10.01 1.21
CA GLN A 179 -7.57 -10.39 0.74
C GLN A 179 -7.62 -11.89 0.38
N GLY A 180 -6.63 -12.38 -0.37
CA GLY A 180 -6.52 -13.79 -0.73
C GLY A 180 -6.38 -14.70 0.49
N ILE A 181 -5.53 -14.32 1.46
CA ILE A 181 -5.35 -15.06 2.72
C ILE A 181 -6.67 -15.14 3.48
N LEU A 182 -7.36 -14.00 3.70
CA LEU A 182 -8.62 -13.97 4.45
C LEU A 182 -9.71 -14.79 3.76
N ALA A 183 -9.81 -14.74 2.43
CA ALA A 183 -10.74 -15.55 1.66
C ALA A 183 -10.47 -17.06 1.84
N CYS A 184 -9.19 -17.48 1.80
CA CYS A 184 -8.80 -18.86 2.02
C CYS A 184 -9.02 -19.32 3.47
N LEU A 185 -8.73 -18.47 4.47
CA LEU A 185 -9.02 -18.79 5.87
C LEU A 185 -10.54 -18.97 6.11
N LEU A 186 -11.36 -18.13 5.49
CA LEU A 186 -12.81 -18.27 5.53
C LEU A 186 -13.26 -19.60 4.88
N GLY A 187 -12.77 -19.90 3.68
CA GLY A 187 -13.09 -21.16 2.98
C GLY A 187 -12.61 -22.40 3.74
N ARG A 188 -11.46 -22.30 4.43
CA ARG A 188 -10.91 -23.38 5.26
C ARG A 188 -11.85 -23.81 6.39
N SER A 189 -12.65 -22.88 6.92
CA SER A 189 -13.62 -23.21 7.99
C SER A 189 -14.63 -24.29 7.58
N THR A 190 -14.86 -24.47 6.29
CA THR A 190 -15.78 -25.48 5.74
C THR A 190 -15.07 -26.69 5.15
N THR A 191 -13.90 -26.48 4.54
CA THR A 191 -13.16 -27.54 3.82
C THR A 191 -12.11 -28.24 4.67
N ASN A 192 -11.63 -27.58 5.71
CA ASN A 192 -10.46 -27.96 6.53
C ASN A 192 -9.19 -28.21 5.68
N GLN A 193 -9.11 -27.58 4.49
CA GLN A 193 -7.97 -27.69 3.58
C GLN A 193 -7.27 -26.35 3.45
N GLY A 194 -5.95 -26.39 3.36
CA GLY A 194 -5.11 -25.25 3.03
C GLY A 194 -5.24 -24.83 1.57
N ALA A 195 -4.58 -23.75 1.21
CA ALA A 195 -4.62 -23.21 -0.15
C ALA A 195 -3.29 -22.53 -0.50
N LEU A 196 -2.99 -22.47 -1.80
CA LEU A 196 -1.94 -21.62 -2.35
C LEU A 196 -2.56 -20.29 -2.81
N VAL A 197 -2.08 -19.19 -2.24
CA VAL A 197 -2.43 -17.82 -2.63
C VAL A 197 -1.23 -17.19 -3.34
N GLN A 198 -1.38 -16.89 -4.61
CA GLN A 198 -0.34 -16.29 -5.43
C GLN A 198 -0.76 -14.90 -5.86
N VAL A 199 0.10 -13.91 -5.61
CA VAL A 199 -0.05 -12.53 -6.05
C VAL A 199 1.19 -12.11 -6.80
N SER A 200 1.04 -11.47 -7.95
CA SER A 200 2.17 -10.79 -8.57
C SER A 200 2.03 -9.28 -8.45
N MET A 201 3.15 -8.62 -8.27
CA MET A 201 3.19 -7.17 -8.17
C MET A 201 2.75 -6.52 -9.48
N ILE A 202 3.11 -7.10 -10.64
CA ILE A 202 2.72 -6.54 -11.95
C ILE A 202 1.22 -6.65 -12.20
N GLU A 203 0.59 -7.78 -11.82
CA GLU A 203 -0.86 -7.94 -11.93
C GLU A 203 -1.59 -6.96 -11.01
N SER A 204 -1.09 -6.78 -9.78
CA SER A 204 -1.64 -5.81 -8.83
C SER A 204 -1.54 -4.37 -9.35
N ALA A 205 -0.41 -4.00 -9.97
CA ALA A 205 -0.24 -2.67 -10.58
C ALA A 205 -1.09 -2.46 -11.83
N TYR A 206 -1.33 -3.53 -12.60
CA TYR A 206 -2.19 -3.47 -13.78
C TYR A 206 -3.66 -3.40 -13.38
N ASP A 207 -4.09 -4.23 -12.44
CA ASP A 207 -5.46 -4.22 -11.90
C ASP A 207 -5.81 -2.87 -11.25
N PHE A 208 -4.87 -2.22 -10.59
CA PHE A 208 -5.09 -0.87 -10.05
C PHE A 208 -5.54 0.14 -11.11
N GLN A 209 -5.24 -0.10 -12.37
CA GLN A 209 -5.59 0.73 -13.52
C GLN A 209 -6.88 0.26 -14.22
N PHE A 210 -7.67 -0.64 -13.62
CA PHE A 210 -8.81 -1.31 -14.28
C PHE A 210 -9.79 -0.32 -14.92
N GLU A 211 -10.05 0.82 -14.30
CA GLU A 211 -10.93 1.87 -14.81
C GLU A 211 -10.38 2.48 -16.11
N ALA A 212 -9.12 2.90 -16.08
CA ALA A 212 -8.45 3.49 -17.23
C ALA A 212 -8.29 2.48 -18.38
N ILE A 213 -7.94 1.24 -18.05
CA ILE A 213 -7.81 0.14 -19.04
C ILE A 213 -9.16 -0.19 -19.67
N THR A 214 -10.23 -0.25 -18.89
CA THR A 214 -11.58 -0.48 -19.40
C THR A 214 -12.00 0.63 -20.37
N THR A 215 -11.73 1.89 -20.02
CA THR A 215 -12.00 3.04 -20.87
C THR A 215 -11.18 2.98 -22.17
N PHE A 216 -9.89 2.69 -22.08
CA PHE A 216 -9.00 2.55 -23.24
C PHE A 216 -9.55 1.54 -24.29
N TYR A 217 -9.99 0.38 -23.86
CA TYR A 217 -10.56 -0.61 -24.79
C TYR A 217 -11.89 -0.17 -25.39
N LYS A 218 -12.70 0.57 -24.65
CA LYS A 218 -13.98 1.09 -25.15
C LYS A 218 -13.79 2.29 -26.07
N ASP A 219 -12.75 3.08 -25.88
CA ASP A 219 -12.39 4.26 -26.68
C ASP A 219 -11.59 3.90 -27.96
N GLY A 220 -11.73 2.67 -28.44
CA GLY A 220 -11.05 2.21 -29.67
C GLY A 220 -9.54 2.04 -29.55
N GLY A 221 -8.99 1.98 -28.32
CA GLY A 221 -7.57 1.81 -28.07
C GLY A 221 -6.77 3.10 -28.21
N LEU A 222 -7.40 4.25 -28.07
CA LEU A 222 -6.70 5.54 -28.01
C LEU A 222 -5.95 5.66 -26.68
N LEU A 223 -4.66 5.98 -26.76
CA LEU A 223 -3.83 6.17 -25.57
C LEU A 223 -4.40 7.30 -24.68
N PRO A 224 -4.36 7.14 -23.35
CA PRO A 224 -4.78 8.18 -22.43
C PRO A 224 -4.10 9.52 -22.71
N GLN A 225 -4.87 10.58 -22.90
CA GLN A 225 -4.36 11.92 -23.16
C GLN A 225 -4.38 12.73 -21.87
N ARG A 226 -3.21 13.06 -21.33
CA ARG A 226 -3.08 14.00 -20.20
C ARG A 226 -3.36 15.42 -20.66
N THR A 227 -3.95 16.23 -19.79
CA THR A 227 -4.14 17.67 -20.07
C THR A 227 -2.80 18.41 -20.04
N LYS A 228 -2.72 19.54 -20.77
CA LYS A 228 -1.51 20.36 -20.85
C LYS A 228 -1.13 20.97 -19.52
N VAL A 229 -2.16 21.29 -18.69
CA VAL A 229 -1.99 21.89 -17.37
C VAL A 229 -2.93 21.21 -16.37
N ASN A 230 -2.53 21.17 -15.12
CA ASN A 230 -3.36 20.74 -13.98
C ASN A 230 -3.99 19.35 -14.19
N ASN A 231 -3.26 18.44 -14.85
CA ASN A 231 -3.74 17.07 -15.07
C ASN A 231 -3.79 16.31 -13.74
N ALA A 232 -4.94 15.70 -13.48
CA ALA A 232 -5.12 14.80 -12.34
C ALA A 232 -5.63 13.42 -12.77
N HIS A 233 -6.33 13.34 -13.92
CA HIS A 233 -6.81 12.10 -14.49
C HIS A 233 -7.01 12.25 -16.01
N ALA A 234 -6.46 11.33 -16.82
CA ALA A 234 -6.45 11.45 -18.27
C ALA A 234 -7.84 11.34 -18.93
N TYR A 235 -8.78 10.66 -18.28
CA TYR A 235 -10.14 10.44 -18.79
C TYR A 235 -11.22 11.32 -18.12
N LEU A 236 -10.85 12.22 -17.21
CA LEU A 236 -11.80 13.16 -16.60
C LEU A 236 -11.68 14.54 -17.24
N GLY A 237 -12.82 15.20 -17.38
CA GLY A 237 -12.92 16.55 -17.89
C GLY A 237 -12.53 17.60 -16.85
N ALA A 238 -12.51 18.87 -17.25
CA ALA A 238 -12.43 19.98 -16.32
C ALA A 238 -13.70 20.02 -15.44
N PRO A 239 -13.61 20.46 -14.19
CA PRO A 239 -12.49 21.14 -13.56
C PRO A 239 -11.47 20.21 -12.88
N TYR A 240 -11.59 18.88 -13.03
CA TYR A 240 -10.84 17.90 -12.27
C TYR A 240 -9.31 18.15 -12.32
N GLY A 241 -8.75 18.71 -11.24
CA GLY A 241 -7.34 19.11 -11.20
C GLY A 241 -6.94 19.81 -9.90
N ILE A 242 -5.64 20.09 -9.78
CA ILE A 242 -5.05 20.89 -8.70
C ILE A 242 -4.60 22.21 -9.30
N TYR A 243 -5.01 23.32 -8.71
CA TYR A 243 -4.79 24.67 -9.21
C TYR A 243 -4.02 25.50 -8.19
N GLU A 244 -3.03 26.26 -8.66
CA GLU A 244 -2.33 27.23 -7.83
C GLU A 244 -3.26 28.38 -7.43
N THR A 245 -3.13 28.85 -6.20
CA THR A 245 -3.82 30.00 -5.64
C THR A 245 -2.77 31.02 -5.17
N GLN A 246 -3.19 32.16 -4.65
CA GLN A 246 -2.27 33.18 -4.19
C GLN A 246 -1.31 32.68 -3.07
N ASP A 247 -1.71 31.69 -2.27
CA ASP A 247 -0.99 31.24 -1.07
C ASP A 247 -0.86 29.71 -0.92
N GLY A 248 -1.26 28.97 -1.95
CA GLY A 248 -1.22 27.50 -1.89
C GLY A 248 -1.81 26.85 -3.12
N TYR A 249 -2.60 25.80 -2.91
CA TYR A 249 -3.22 25.02 -3.99
C TYR A 249 -4.64 24.61 -3.60
N LEU A 250 -5.54 24.63 -4.58
CA LEU A 250 -6.92 24.17 -4.49
C LEU A 250 -7.12 22.96 -5.40
N ALA A 251 -7.59 21.85 -4.84
CA ALA A 251 -8.09 20.72 -5.62
C ALA A 251 -9.57 20.93 -5.95
N LEU A 252 -9.93 20.76 -7.23
CA LEU A 252 -11.32 20.72 -7.70
C LEU A 252 -11.61 19.36 -8.30
N ALA A 253 -12.71 18.73 -7.89
CA ALA A 253 -13.10 17.42 -8.42
C ALA A 253 -14.09 17.53 -9.56
N MET A 254 -15.34 17.80 -9.26
CA MET A 254 -16.43 17.85 -10.26
C MET A 254 -17.30 19.09 -10.07
N GLY A 255 -17.98 19.48 -11.14
CA GLY A 255 -18.92 20.60 -11.12
C GLY A 255 -19.25 21.07 -12.53
N ALA A 256 -20.46 21.60 -12.72
CA ALA A 256 -20.82 22.21 -13.99
C ALA A 256 -20.04 23.51 -14.18
N ILE A 257 -19.34 23.61 -15.31
CA ILE A 257 -18.45 24.76 -15.59
C ILE A 257 -19.13 26.12 -15.50
N PRO A 258 -20.36 26.31 -16.05
CA PRO A 258 -21.05 27.59 -15.91
C PRO A 258 -21.44 27.94 -14.45
N VAL A 259 -21.70 26.91 -13.62
CA VAL A 259 -22.00 27.11 -12.19
C VAL A 259 -20.76 27.60 -11.47
N LEU A 260 -19.61 26.96 -11.74
CA LEU A 260 -18.32 27.41 -11.22
C LEU A 260 -18.02 28.85 -11.67
N GLY A 261 -18.25 29.17 -12.92
CA GLY A 261 -18.08 30.53 -13.44
C GLY A 261 -18.82 31.58 -12.62
N LYS A 262 -20.09 31.32 -12.34
CA LYS A 262 -20.93 32.22 -11.52
C LYS A 262 -20.44 32.34 -10.07
N LEU A 263 -20.14 31.22 -9.44
CA LEU A 263 -19.67 31.19 -8.06
C LEU A 263 -18.32 31.91 -7.89
N LEU A 264 -17.42 31.68 -8.81
CA LEU A 264 -16.08 32.29 -8.81
C LEU A 264 -16.05 33.74 -9.35
N GLY A 265 -17.15 34.24 -9.94
CA GLY A 265 -17.16 35.52 -10.64
C GLY A 265 -16.27 35.49 -11.90
N CYS A 266 -16.22 34.39 -12.61
CA CYS A 266 -15.38 34.15 -13.78
C CYS A 266 -16.25 33.99 -15.03
N GLU A 267 -16.67 35.10 -15.66
CA GLU A 267 -17.55 35.12 -16.83
C GLU A 267 -17.05 34.24 -18.00
N ALA A 268 -15.73 34.14 -18.17
CA ALA A 268 -15.15 33.33 -19.22
C ALA A 268 -15.53 31.84 -19.12
N LEU A 269 -15.87 31.34 -17.94
CA LEU A 269 -16.32 29.95 -17.73
C LEU A 269 -17.79 29.75 -18.07
N GLU A 270 -18.59 30.79 -18.06
CA GLU A 270 -20.03 30.69 -18.31
C GLU A 270 -20.37 30.38 -19.79
N ALA A 271 -19.40 30.56 -20.67
CA ALA A 271 -19.54 30.21 -22.10
C ALA A 271 -19.50 28.69 -22.38
N TYR A 272 -19.01 27.85 -21.45
CA TYR A 272 -18.90 26.41 -21.62
C TYR A 272 -20.18 25.69 -21.16
N ILE A 273 -21.25 25.86 -21.94
CA ILE A 273 -22.59 25.38 -21.56
C ILE A 273 -22.87 23.92 -21.91
N LEU A 274 -22.14 23.34 -22.86
CA LEU A 274 -22.29 21.94 -23.25
C LEU A 274 -21.59 21.04 -22.28
N VAL A 275 -22.20 19.92 -21.91
CA VAL A 275 -21.59 18.92 -21.03
C VAL A 275 -20.29 18.37 -21.63
N ALA A 276 -20.26 18.19 -22.96
CA ALA A 276 -19.08 17.74 -23.70
C ALA A 276 -17.89 18.71 -23.61
N ASP A 277 -18.13 20.02 -23.48
CA ASP A 277 -17.05 21.01 -23.37
C ASP A 277 -16.11 20.70 -22.22
N ALA A 278 -16.61 20.17 -21.12
CA ALA A 278 -15.81 19.83 -19.95
C ALA A 278 -14.66 18.85 -20.29
N PHE A 279 -14.87 17.95 -21.23
CA PHE A 279 -13.84 17.03 -21.71
C PHE A 279 -13.15 17.53 -22.97
N ASP A 280 -13.86 17.90 -23.99
CA ASP A 280 -13.32 18.26 -25.31
C ASP A 280 -12.47 19.52 -25.26
N ARG A 281 -12.84 20.47 -24.39
CA ARG A 281 -12.17 21.76 -24.20
C ARG A 281 -11.47 21.88 -22.84
N ARG A 282 -11.16 20.75 -22.22
CA ARG A 282 -10.61 20.71 -20.85
C ARG A 282 -9.34 21.53 -20.67
N ASP A 283 -8.45 21.58 -21.66
CA ASP A 283 -7.23 22.39 -21.57
C ASP A 283 -7.53 23.91 -21.55
N GLU A 284 -8.51 24.37 -22.33
CA GLU A 284 -8.94 25.76 -22.32
C GLU A 284 -9.57 26.14 -20.98
N ILE A 285 -10.50 25.31 -20.49
CA ILE A 285 -11.20 25.52 -19.23
C ILE A 285 -10.22 25.53 -18.06
N LYS A 286 -9.29 24.57 -18.01
CA LYS A 286 -8.27 24.52 -16.97
C LYS A 286 -7.32 25.72 -16.99
N ASN A 287 -6.95 26.21 -18.15
CA ASN A 287 -6.16 27.43 -18.27
C ASN A 287 -6.92 28.68 -17.77
N VAL A 288 -8.22 28.77 -18.02
CA VAL A 288 -9.07 29.88 -17.51
C VAL A 288 -9.15 29.78 -15.97
N LEU A 289 -9.43 28.58 -15.45
CA LEU A 289 -9.49 28.33 -14.00
C LEU A 289 -8.17 28.68 -13.32
N ALA A 290 -7.04 28.19 -13.83
CA ALA A 290 -5.72 28.44 -13.25
C ALA A 290 -5.46 29.94 -13.11
N LYS A 291 -5.60 30.71 -14.19
CA LYS A 291 -5.41 32.17 -14.18
C LYS A 291 -6.38 32.92 -13.28
N HIS A 292 -7.56 32.36 -13.05
CA HIS A 292 -8.57 32.99 -12.20
C HIS A 292 -8.27 32.71 -10.71
N LEU A 293 -7.96 31.46 -10.38
CA LEU A 293 -7.76 31.02 -9.00
C LEU A 293 -6.48 31.60 -8.37
N GLU A 294 -5.44 31.88 -9.16
CA GLU A 294 -4.23 32.60 -8.71
C GLU A 294 -4.51 33.98 -8.09
N LYS A 295 -5.69 34.59 -8.36
CA LYS A 295 -6.03 35.92 -7.88
C LYS A 295 -6.52 35.98 -6.43
N GLY A 296 -6.86 34.84 -5.84
CA GLY A 296 -7.38 34.73 -4.48
C GLY A 296 -6.66 33.69 -3.66
N SER A 297 -6.76 33.80 -2.33
CA SER A 297 -6.21 32.80 -1.42
C SER A 297 -7.02 31.49 -1.48
N THR A 298 -6.39 30.38 -1.10
CA THR A 298 -7.06 29.07 -1.02
C THR A 298 -8.32 29.17 -0.13
N GLN A 299 -8.18 29.81 1.03
CA GLN A 299 -9.30 29.98 1.98
C GLN A 299 -10.44 30.85 1.41
N HIS A 300 -10.11 31.87 0.60
CA HIS A 300 -11.13 32.67 -0.08
C HIS A 300 -11.99 31.81 -1.00
N TRP A 301 -11.36 30.95 -1.81
CA TRP A 301 -12.08 30.08 -2.75
C TRP A 301 -12.89 29.00 -2.02
N LEU A 302 -12.32 28.38 -0.98
CA LEU A 302 -13.05 27.40 -0.18
C LEU A 302 -14.31 28.00 0.45
N ALA A 303 -14.21 29.21 1.00
CA ALA A 303 -15.35 29.90 1.62
C ALA A 303 -16.52 30.16 0.64
N ILE A 304 -16.25 30.19 -0.67
CA ILE A 304 -17.27 30.36 -1.72
C ILE A 304 -17.78 28.96 -2.17
N LEU A 305 -16.89 28.02 -2.37
CA LEU A 305 -17.20 26.76 -3.06
C LEU A 305 -17.80 25.69 -2.14
N GLU A 306 -17.31 25.55 -0.91
CA GLU A 306 -17.81 24.55 0.04
C GLU A 306 -19.29 24.77 0.40
N PRO A 307 -19.77 25.99 0.73
CA PRO A 307 -21.20 26.21 1.01
C PRO A 307 -22.12 25.97 -0.20
N ALA A 308 -21.56 25.99 -1.41
CA ALA A 308 -22.29 25.72 -2.66
C ALA A 308 -22.22 24.22 -3.05
N ASP A 309 -21.75 23.35 -2.17
CA ASP A 309 -21.59 21.91 -2.39
C ASP A 309 -20.69 21.55 -3.59
N ILE A 310 -19.71 22.41 -3.89
CA ILE A 310 -18.68 22.11 -4.89
C ILE A 310 -17.58 21.28 -4.24
N TRP A 311 -17.25 20.18 -4.88
CA TRP A 311 -16.22 19.24 -4.40
C TRP A 311 -14.82 19.82 -4.57
N CYS A 312 -14.34 20.44 -3.54
CA CYS A 312 -13.04 21.09 -3.48
C CYS A 312 -12.33 20.78 -2.15
N ALA A 313 -11.02 20.98 -2.15
CA ALA A 313 -10.21 20.82 -0.95
C ALA A 313 -8.92 21.64 -1.02
N ASP A 314 -8.42 22.08 0.12
CA ASP A 314 -7.05 22.59 0.28
C ASP A 314 -6.05 21.44 0.05
N VAL A 315 -4.93 21.71 -0.59
CA VAL A 315 -3.83 20.76 -0.76
C VAL A 315 -2.86 20.91 0.40
N LEU A 316 -3.02 20.05 1.40
CA LEU A 316 -2.26 20.13 2.64
C LEU A 316 -0.88 19.48 2.52
N THR A 317 0.13 20.12 3.08
CA THR A 317 1.41 19.48 3.43
C THR A 317 1.28 18.72 4.75
N TRP A 318 2.20 17.80 5.05
CA TRP A 318 2.10 16.99 6.28
C TRP A 318 2.11 17.81 7.56
N ASP A 319 2.87 18.89 7.62
CA ASP A 319 2.92 19.77 8.79
C ASP A 319 1.59 20.51 9.01
N ARG A 320 0.85 20.83 7.96
CA ARG A 320 -0.50 21.40 8.01
C ARG A 320 -1.54 20.32 8.34
N LEU A 321 -1.48 19.16 7.65
CA LEU A 321 -2.40 18.05 7.87
C LEU A 321 -2.38 17.56 9.32
N LEU A 322 -1.19 17.36 9.89
CA LEU A 322 -1.03 16.84 11.25
C LEU A 322 -1.58 17.78 12.35
N LYS A 323 -1.80 19.04 12.02
CA LYS A 323 -2.41 20.04 12.92
C LYS A 323 -3.90 20.27 12.61
N HIS A 324 -4.39 19.77 11.49
CA HIS A 324 -5.75 19.99 11.03
C HIS A 324 -6.75 19.21 11.91
N GLU A 325 -7.82 19.89 12.38
CA GLU A 325 -8.82 19.29 13.27
C GLU A 325 -9.48 18.04 12.64
N GLY A 326 -9.80 18.10 11.35
CA GLY A 326 -10.36 16.97 10.61
C GLY A 326 -9.45 15.74 10.63
N PHE A 327 -8.12 15.92 10.56
CA PHE A 327 -7.18 14.81 10.66
C PHE A 327 -6.97 14.34 12.11
N THR A 328 -6.83 15.25 13.06
CA THR A 328 -6.61 14.90 14.47
C THR A 328 -7.79 14.11 15.04
N SER A 329 -9.02 14.42 14.60
CA SER A 329 -10.23 13.67 14.98
C SER A 329 -10.25 12.22 14.49
N LEU A 330 -9.51 11.88 13.41
CA LEU A 330 -9.36 10.52 12.92
C LEU A 330 -8.52 9.65 13.84
N ASP A 331 -7.64 10.27 14.64
CA ASP A 331 -6.74 9.59 15.57
C ASP A 331 -5.94 8.47 14.88
N MET A 332 -5.28 8.82 13.77
CA MET A 332 -4.57 7.88 12.89
C MET A 332 -3.17 7.53 13.37
N LEU A 333 -2.64 8.30 14.33
CA LEU A 333 -1.29 8.08 14.85
C LEU A 333 -1.34 7.31 16.17
N GLN A 334 -0.33 6.48 16.39
CA GLN A 334 -0.12 5.76 17.63
C GLN A 334 1.35 5.80 18.03
N ASP A 335 1.61 5.76 19.31
CA ASP A 335 2.93 5.54 19.87
C ASP A 335 3.13 4.05 20.15
N VAL A 336 4.25 3.51 19.74
CA VAL A 336 4.62 2.11 19.96
C VAL A 336 5.94 2.03 20.67
N ALA A 337 6.12 1.01 21.53
CA ALA A 337 7.33 0.79 22.31
C ALA A 337 7.94 -0.55 21.96
N MET A 338 9.25 -0.57 21.72
CA MET A 338 10.06 -1.78 21.65
C MET A 338 10.33 -2.32 23.07
N LYS A 339 10.74 -3.58 23.20
CA LYS A 339 11.03 -4.21 24.51
C LYS A 339 12.17 -3.52 25.28
N ASP A 340 13.11 -2.88 24.57
CA ASP A 340 14.20 -2.12 25.16
C ASP A 340 13.80 -0.71 25.67
N GLY A 341 12.53 -0.33 25.46
CA GLY A 341 11.98 0.96 25.89
C GLY A 341 12.04 2.06 24.82
N PHE A 342 12.66 1.82 23.64
CA PHE A 342 12.63 2.78 22.55
C PHE A 342 11.21 2.98 22.04
N GLN A 343 10.79 4.24 21.88
CA GLN A 343 9.45 4.60 21.43
C GLN A 343 9.50 5.35 20.11
N TYR A 344 8.50 5.10 19.27
CA TYR A 344 8.33 5.85 18.03
C TYR A 344 6.87 5.97 17.64
N LYS A 345 6.58 7.01 16.87
CA LYS A 345 5.23 7.28 16.37
C LYS A 345 5.04 6.67 14.99
N THR A 346 3.89 6.04 14.78
CA THR A 346 3.51 5.43 13.50
C THR A 346 2.00 5.49 13.28
N THR A 347 1.52 5.08 12.11
CA THR A 347 0.09 4.96 11.84
C THR A 347 -0.49 3.73 12.52
N ARG A 348 -1.71 3.82 13.02
CA ARG A 348 -2.50 2.64 13.39
C ARG A 348 -3.09 1.95 12.17
N CYS A 349 -3.72 0.79 12.38
CA CYS A 349 -4.58 0.17 11.36
C CYS A 349 -5.73 1.12 10.96
N PRO A 350 -5.96 1.36 9.66
CA PRO A 350 -7.06 2.23 9.22
C PRO A 350 -8.45 1.57 9.35
N ILE A 351 -8.49 0.25 9.58
CA ILE A 351 -9.74 -0.50 9.70
C ILE A 351 -10.36 -0.24 11.08
N ARG A 352 -11.68 -0.14 11.11
CA ARG A 352 -12.48 -0.16 12.34
C ARG A 352 -13.41 -1.38 12.29
N ILE A 353 -13.58 -2.05 13.42
CA ILE A 353 -14.51 -3.18 13.57
C ILE A 353 -15.47 -2.82 14.68
N ASP A 354 -16.75 -2.90 14.42
CA ASP A 354 -17.82 -2.49 15.35
C ASP A 354 -17.63 -1.04 15.87
N GLY A 355 -17.10 -0.15 15.02
CA GLY A 355 -16.75 1.22 15.37
C GLY A 355 -15.42 1.38 16.12
N GLU A 356 -14.84 0.29 16.62
CA GLU A 356 -13.60 0.29 17.38
C GLU A 356 -12.35 0.45 16.48
N ARG A 357 -11.44 1.32 16.89
CA ARG A 357 -10.14 1.50 16.25
C ARG A 357 -9.17 0.40 16.68
N LEU A 358 -8.37 -0.10 15.73
CA LEU A 358 -7.37 -1.12 16.03
C LEU A 358 -6.01 -0.47 16.28
N TYR A 359 -5.51 -0.61 17.49
CA TYR A 359 -4.19 -0.15 17.91
C TYR A 359 -3.27 -1.32 18.24
N SER A 360 -1.97 -1.11 18.06
CA SER A 360 -0.92 -1.94 18.61
C SER A 360 0.16 -1.04 19.21
N THR A 361 0.39 -1.15 20.50
CA THR A 361 1.43 -0.40 21.20
C THR A 361 2.79 -1.09 21.19
N ILE A 362 2.87 -2.29 20.59
CA ILE A 362 4.09 -3.10 20.51
C ILE A 362 4.90 -2.66 19.29
N GLY A 363 6.12 -2.23 19.49
CA GLY A 363 7.07 -1.89 18.43
C GLY A 363 7.55 -3.11 17.66
N SER A 364 8.48 -2.88 16.72
CA SER A 364 9.15 -3.94 15.99
C SER A 364 10.12 -4.71 16.89
N PRO A 365 10.32 -6.01 16.66
CA PRO A 365 11.22 -6.81 17.49
C PRO A 365 12.70 -6.54 17.15
N ALA A 366 13.58 -6.59 18.15
CA ALA A 366 15.01 -6.75 17.90
C ALA A 366 15.28 -8.12 17.26
N LEU A 367 16.41 -8.25 16.54
CA LEU A 367 16.75 -9.47 15.84
C LEU A 367 16.88 -10.67 16.81
N GLY A 368 16.08 -11.70 16.60
CA GLY A 368 16.05 -12.92 17.42
C GLY A 368 15.49 -12.71 18.83
N GLN A 369 14.80 -11.61 19.07
CA GLN A 369 14.25 -11.22 20.37
C GLN A 369 13.39 -12.32 21.01
N ASP A 370 12.73 -13.12 20.20
CA ASP A 370 11.75 -14.12 20.67
C ASP A 370 12.24 -15.55 20.52
N ASN A 371 13.55 -15.75 20.22
CA ASN A 371 14.14 -17.07 20.02
C ASN A 371 13.86 -18.04 21.18
N GLU A 372 14.15 -17.64 22.43
CA GLU A 372 14.00 -18.51 23.59
C GLU A 372 12.55 -18.97 23.78
N THR A 373 11.62 -18.04 23.67
CA THR A 373 10.18 -18.32 23.81
C THR A 373 9.70 -19.29 22.73
N ILE A 374 10.05 -19.01 21.46
CA ILE A 374 9.63 -19.82 20.33
C ILE A 374 10.30 -21.20 20.37
N LEU A 375 11.59 -21.30 20.71
CA LEU A 375 12.28 -22.58 20.87
C LEU A 375 11.63 -23.44 21.95
N LYS A 376 11.26 -22.84 23.08
CA LYS A 376 10.54 -23.54 24.15
C LYS A 376 9.23 -24.11 23.65
N GLU A 377 8.42 -23.31 22.96
CA GLU A 377 7.14 -23.74 22.38
C GLU A 377 7.28 -24.86 21.32
N LEU A 378 8.43 -24.95 20.63
CA LEU A 378 8.70 -25.96 19.61
C LEU A 378 9.31 -27.25 20.17
N THR A 379 9.86 -27.21 21.39
CA THR A 379 10.56 -28.32 22.02
C THR A 379 9.82 -28.96 23.19
N GLU A 380 8.98 -28.19 23.87
CA GLU A 380 8.07 -28.72 24.90
C GLU A 380 6.89 -29.46 24.23
N LYS A 381 6.60 -30.69 24.79
CA LYS A 381 5.56 -31.60 24.29
C LYS A 381 4.17 -31.17 24.81
#